data_9b85a1ac1ea6bcf7ec7a409972d55615
#
_entry.id   9b85a1ac1ea6bcf7ec7a409972d55615
#
_cell.length_a   1.000
_cell.length_b   1.000
_cell.length_c   1.000
_cell.angle_alpha   90.00
_cell.angle_beta   90.00
_cell.angle_gamma   90.00
#
_symmetry.space_group_name_H-M   'P 1'
#
loop_
_entity.id
_entity.type
_entity.pdbx_description
1 polymer ?
#
loop_
_entity_poly.entity_id
_entity_poly.type
_entity_poly.pdbx_seq_one_letter_code
_entity_poly.pdbx_strand_id
1 'polypeptide(L)' 'MIGNILKTMRRKNSLSQEQMGKLIGYAKNTISQYETETRHADFETIEKIANECGYKVIFYNDKLKDTLTTDNIKRKEI' A
#
# COMPACT_ATOMS: atom_id res chain seq x y z
N MET A 1 11.64 2.40 4.75
CA MET A 1 11.56 2.11 3.34
C MET A 1 10.13 2.08 2.79
N ILE A 2 9.27 1.23 3.34
CA ILE A 2 7.88 1.19 2.87
C ILE A 2 7.16 2.49 3.17
N GLY A 3 7.53 3.17 4.27
CA GLY A 3 6.89 4.42 4.64
C GLY A 3 7.04 5.49 3.57
N ASN A 4 8.20 5.59 2.95
CA ASN A 4 8.41 6.54 1.87
C ASN A 4 7.60 6.20 0.63
N ILE A 5 7.41 4.91 0.37
CA ILE A 5 6.57 4.47 -0.75
C ILE A 5 5.13 4.87 -0.50
N LEU A 6 4.62 4.63 0.72
CA LEU A 6 3.25 5.01 1.06
C LEU A 6 3.06 6.52 0.93
N LYS A 7 4.02 7.29 1.43
CA LYS A 7 3.95 8.74 1.36
C LYS A 7 3.96 9.23 -0.09
N THR A 8 4.81 8.62 -0.91
CA THR A 8 4.92 8.99 -2.31
C THR A 8 3.63 8.71 -3.07
N MET A 9 3.03 7.53 -2.85
CA MET A 9 1.77 7.18 -3.49
C MET A 9 0.68 8.19 -3.11
N ARG A 10 0.63 8.54 -1.83
CA ARG A 10 -0.35 9.50 -1.33
C ARG A 10 -0.17 10.85 -2.01
N ARG A 11 1.08 11.34 -2.05
CA ARG A 11 1.37 12.66 -2.61
C ARG A 11 1.12 12.73 -4.11
N LYS A 12 1.37 11.65 -4.81
CA LYS A 12 1.09 11.60 -6.25
C LYS A 12 -0.39 11.72 -6.55
N ASN A 13 -1.22 11.44 -5.57
CA ASN A 13 -2.67 11.61 -5.71
C ASN A 13 -3.16 12.89 -5.05
N SER A 14 -2.24 13.75 -4.65
CA SER A 14 -2.56 15.06 -4.03
C SER A 14 -3.42 14.91 -2.78
N LEU A 15 -3.20 13.85 -2.02
CA LEU A 15 -3.96 13.60 -0.80
C LEU A 15 -3.15 14.01 0.43
N SER A 16 -3.82 14.62 1.41
CA SER A 16 -3.22 14.85 2.71
C SER A 16 -3.29 13.57 3.52
N GLN A 17 -2.56 13.54 4.62
CA GLN A 17 -2.62 12.39 5.53
C GLN A 17 -4.04 12.20 6.08
N GLU A 18 -4.71 13.30 6.36
CA GLU A 18 -6.08 13.24 6.85
C GLU A 18 -7.02 12.68 5.80
N GLN A 19 -6.88 13.13 4.55
CA GLN A 19 -7.71 12.64 3.46
C GLN A 19 -7.49 11.15 3.22
N MET A 20 -6.23 10.72 3.25
CA MET A 20 -5.93 9.30 3.09
C MET A 20 -6.55 8.50 4.22
N GLY A 21 -6.45 8.99 5.45
CA GLY A 21 -7.05 8.32 6.60
C GLY A 21 -8.54 8.13 6.42
N LYS A 22 -9.23 9.16 5.93
CA LYS A 22 -10.67 9.05 5.72
C LYS A 22 -11.03 8.03 4.66
N LEU A 23 -10.21 7.90 3.62
CA LEU A 23 -10.48 6.94 2.56
C LEU A 23 -10.38 5.50 3.03
N ILE A 24 -9.48 5.23 3.97
CA ILE A 24 -9.26 3.84 4.40
C ILE A 24 -9.73 3.56 5.83
N GLY A 25 -10.32 4.58 6.48
CA GLY A 25 -10.89 4.40 7.81
C GLY A 25 -9.88 4.49 8.95
N TYR A 26 -8.81 5.27 8.77
CA TYR A 26 -7.76 5.40 9.78
C TYR A 26 -7.58 6.86 10.16
N ALA A 27 -7.07 7.09 11.36
CA ALA A 27 -6.79 8.43 11.83
C ALA A 27 -5.57 9.01 11.12
N LYS A 28 -5.52 10.32 11.00
CA LYS A 28 -4.39 11.02 10.42
C LYS A 28 -3.07 10.62 11.10
N ASN A 29 -3.07 10.52 12.42
CA ASN A 29 -1.85 10.17 13.15
C ASN A 29 -1.36 8.77 12.80
N THR A 30 -2.27 7.86 12.55
CA THR A 30 -1.91 6.50 12.15
C THR A 30 -1.22 6.51 10.80
N ILE A 31 -1.74 7.29 9.85
CA ILE A 31 -1.11 7.42 8.53
C ILE A 31 0.30 8.01 8.69
N SER A 32 0.42 9.05 9.50
CA SER A 32 1.72 9.67 9.75
C SER A 32 2.72 8.66 10.32
N GLN A 33 2.28 7.83 11.25
CA GLN A 33 3.14 6.83 11.88
C GLN A 33 3.57 5.75 10.89
N TYR A 34 2.70 5.36 9.98
CA TYR A 34 3.07 4.41 8.93
C TYR A 34 4.12 5.02 7.99
N GLU A 35 3.97 6.29 7.66
CA GLU A 35 4.90 6.95 6.74
C GLU A 35 6.26 7.19 7.36
N THR A 36 6.31 7.46 8.67
CA THR A 36 7.58 7.65 9.37
C THR A 36 8.13 6.32 9.90
N GLU A 37 7.35 5.26 9.80
CA GLU A 37 7.71 3.92 10.26
C GLU A 37 7.91 3.81 11.76
N THR A 38 7.26 4.71 12.51
CA THR A 38 7.18 4.56 13.95
C THR A 38 6.13 3.52 14.31
N ARG A 39 5.33 3.11 13.33
CA ARG A 39 4.36 2.04 13.44
C ARG A 39 4.38 1.27 12.13
N HIS A 40 4.37 -0.04 12.21
CA HIS A 40 4.42 -0.88 11.02
C HIS A 40 3.01 -1.15 10.49
N ALA A 41 2.81 -0.89 9.21
CA ALA A 41 1.56 -1.26 8.55
C ALA A 41 1.65 -2.72 8.13
N ASP A 42 0.58 -3.48 8.35
CA ASP A 42 0.57 -4.86 7.89
C ASP A 42 0.34 -4.87 6.36
N PHE A 43 0.48 -6.04 5.77
CA PHE A 43 0.39 -6.17 4.32
C PHE A 43 -0.97 -5.72 3.80
N GLU A 44 -2.04 -6.09 4.50
CA GLU A 44 -3.38 -5.72 4.07
C GLU A 44 -3.57 -4.21 4.05
N THR A 45 -3.01 -3.51 5.03
CA THR A 45 -3.08 -2.06 5.08
C THR A 45 -2.27 -1.44 3.95
N ILE A 46 -1.08 -1.98 3.68
CA ILE A 46 -0.25 -1.49 2.59
C ILE A 46 -0.99 -1.65 1.26
N GLU A 47 -1.60 -2.80 1.06
CA GLU A 47 -2.34 -3.07 -0.17
C GLU A 47 -3.54 -2.14 -0.29
N LYS A 48 -4.23 -1.88 0.81
CA LYS A 48 -5.38 -0.99 0.82
C LYS A 48 -4.98 0.43 0.42
N ILE A 49 -3.89 0.93 0.99
CA ILE A 49 -3.39 2.26 0.64
C ILE A 49 -2.99 2.30 -0.83
N ALA A 50 -2.25 1.29 -1.28
CA ALA A 50 -1.81 1.22 -2.67
C ALA A 50 -3.01 1.23 -3.62
N ASN A 51 -4.01 0.41 -3.35
CA ASN A 51 -5.18 0.32 -4.21
C ASN A 51 -5.94 1.64 -4.27
N GLU A 52 -6.07 2.34 -3.14
CA GLU A 52 -6.74 3.64 -3.12
C GLU A 52 -5.99 4.66 -3.97
N CYS A 53 -4.69 4.49 -4.10
CA CYS A 53 -3.86 5.42 -4.87
C CYS A 53 -3.65 4.96 -6.31
N GLY A 54 -4.32 3.88 -6.73
CA GLY A 54 -4.21 3.38 -8.11
C GLY A 54 -3.00 2.49 -8.36
N TYR A 55 -2.36 2.02 -7.30
CA TYR A 55 -1.20 1.14 -7.44
C TYR A 55 -1.56 -0.29 -7.07
N LYS A 56 -0.77 -1.23 -7.57
CA LYS A 56 -0.90 -2.63 -7.19
C LYS A 56 0.37 -3.09 -6.53
N VAL A 57 0.25 -3.98 -5.57
CA VAL A 57 1.41 -4.62 -4.97
C VAL A 57 1.77 -5.82 -5.82
N ILE A 58 3.00 -5.84 -6.31
CA ILE A 58 3.46 -6.87 -7.23
C ILE A 58 4.73 -7.49 -6.69
N PHE A 59 4.80 -8.80 -6.76
CA PHE A 59 6.03 -9.53 -6.47
C PHE A 59 6.58 -10.05 -7.80
N TYR A 60 7.75 -9.57 -8.16
CA TYR A 60 8.34 -9.92 -9.45
C TYR A 60 9.58 -10.78 -9.25
N ASN A 61 9.63 -11.89 -9.95
CA ASN A 61 10.79 -12.76 -9.94
C ASN A 61 11.59 -12.50 -11.23
N ASP A 62 12.74 -11.88 -11.09
CA ASP A 62 13.54 -11.50 -12.24
C ASP A 62 14.07 -12.70 -13.02
N LYS A 63 14.41 -13.77 -12.32
CA LYS A 63 14.94 -14.95 -12.96
C LYS A 63 13.88 -15.72 -13.75
N LEU A 64 12.71 -15.85 -13.18
CA LEU A 64 11.63 -16.59 -13.82
C LEU A 64 10.77 -15.70 -14.72
N LYS A 65 11.01 -14.39 -14.69
CA LYS A 65 10.18 -13.43 -15.40
C LYS A 65 8.71 -13.61 -15.06
N ASP A 66 8.45 -13.76 -13.77
CA ASP A 66 7.13 -14.09 -13.27
C ASP A 66 6.62 -13.02 -12.32
N THR A 67 5.33 -12.74 -12.37
CA THR A 67 4.70 -11.71 -11.55
C THR A 67 3.57 -12.34 -10.75
N LEU A 68 3.58 -12.10 -9.44
CA LEU A 68 2.51 -12.56 -8.57
C LEU A 68 1.83 -11.36 -7.91
N THR A 69 0.52 -11.38 -7.91
CA THR A 69 -0.29 -10.39 -7.20
C THR A 69 -1.38 -11.15 -6.47
N THR A 70 -2.04 -10.50 -5.54
CA THR A 70 -3.17 -11.15 -4.86
C THR A 70 -4.28 -11.45 -5.85
N ASP A 71 -4.39 -10.67 -6.92
CA ASP A 71 -5.43 -10.89 -7.92
C ASP A 71 -5.20 -12.14 -8.74
N ASN A 72 -3.96 -12.41 -9.14
CA ASN A 72 -3.71 -13.53 -10.03
C ASN A 72 -3.48 -14.85 -9.29
N ILE A 73 -3.18 -14.82 -7.99
CA ILE A 73 -2.93 -16.04 -7.23
C ILE A 73 -4.17 -16.52 -6.50
N LYS A 74 -5.03 -15.60 -6.09
CA LYS A 74 -6.19 -15.89 -5.31
C LYS A 74 -7.11 -16.91 -5.95
N ARG A 75 -7.20 -16.89 -7.26
CA ARG A 75 -8.09 -17.77 -7.95
C ARG A 75 -7.55 -19.16 -8.20
N LYS A 76 -6.27 -19.36 -7.96
CA LYS A 76 -5.63 -20.63 -8.19
C LYS A 76 -5.55 -21.49 -6.97
N GLU A 77 -5.97 -20.96 -5.88
CA GLU A 77 -6.00 -21.70 -4.68
C GLU A 77 -7.18 -22.50 -4.60
N ILE A 78 -7.31 -23.63 -4.92
CA ILE A 78 -8.52 -24.34 -4.72
C ILE A 78 -8.29 -25.77 -4.25
#